data_73446c2f832e7f48c106eaea46b3c55a
#
_entry.id   73446c2f832e7f48c106eaea46b3c55a
#
_cell.length_a   1.000
_cell.length_b   1.000
_cell.length_c   1.000
_cell.angle_alpha   90.00
_cell.angle_beta   90.00
_cell.angle_gamma   90.00
#
_symmetry.space_group_name_H-M   'P 1'
#
loop_
_entity.id
_entity.type
_entity.pdbx_description
1 polymer ?
#
loop_
_entity_poly.entity_id
_entity_poly.type
_entity_poly.pdbx_seq_one_letter_code
_entity_poly.pdbx_strand_id
1 'polypeptide(L)'
;MSVNYMLISIIILAVAIAIPFFTFEKRKPKARHVVMIAVMSALTVVANIICAYTIPIHAGTALVIITGIAFGPQTGFLTGVLSRFVCNFFMGQGVWTPWEMTAWGLLGVLAGIAFYKPELVGYFDDKKEIVRKQARTGLSVMAVPVVCMVVSEIVGYIVYIFTAKPGETFFGWRLYAFGLAGIIMAVLLMRSRIPCNFITVTIFTFISVFVIYGGIMNIAAMMMNSTYTDSG
;
A
#
# COMPACT_ATOMS: atom_id res chain seq x y z
N MET A 1 34.69 -0.40 9.62
CA MET A 1 33.73 0.54 8.99
C MET A 1 32.34 -0.02 9.27
N SER A 2 31.64 0.50 10.25
CA SER A 2 30.25 0.14 10.49
C SER A 2 29.42 0.68 9.34
N VAL A 3 28.85 -0.20 8.57
CA VAL A 3 27.94 0.18 7.47
C VAL A 3 26.69 0.77 8.14
N ASN A 4 26.46 2.05 7.90
CA ASN A 4 25.29 2.72 8.48
C ASN A 4 24.03 2.29 7.70
N TYR A 5 23.47 1.13 8.09
CA TYR A 5 22.29 0.52 7.44
C TYR A 5 21.09 1.47 7.38
N MET A 6 20.97 2.37 8.36
CA MET A 6 19.95 3.40 8.37
C MET A 6 20.12 4.38 7.20
N LEU A 7 21.33 4.83 6.94
CA LEU A 7 21.63 5.76 5.86
C LEU A 7 21.37 5.13 4.49
N ILE A 8 21.77 3.86 4.33
CA ILE A 8 21.51 3.09 3.11
C ILE A 8 20.01 2.91 2.88
N SER A 9 19.24 2.57 3.92
CA SER A 9 17.80 2.39 3.79
C SER A 9 17.07 3.69 3.41
N ILE A 10 17.47 4.82 3.99
CA ILE A 10 16.91 6.13 3.64
C ILE A 10 17.24 6.49 2.18
N ILE A 11 18.44 6.20 1.70
CA ILE A 11 18.81 6.42 0.29
C ILE A 11 17.95 5.55 -0.64
N ILE A 12 17.80 4.28 -0.32
CA ILE A 12 16.96 3.36 -1.12
C ILE A 12 15.52 3.86 -1.17
N LEU A 13 14.95 4.28 -0.04
CA LEU A 13 13.60 4.82 0.02
C LEU A 13 13.46 6.14 -0.75
N ALA A 14 14.44 7.03 -0.63
CA ALA A 14 14.46 8.28 -1.39
C ALA A 14 14.46 8.02 -2.90
N VAL A 15 15.25 7.06 -3.36
CA VAL A 15 15.29 6.63 -4.77
C VAL A 15 13.95 6.01 -5.18
N ALA A 16 13.36 5.14 -4.33
CA ALA A 16 12.07 4.51 -4.60
C ALA A 16 10.92 5.53 -4.72
N ILE A 17 10.99 6.62 -3.98
CA ILE A 17 10.03 7.72 -4.08
C ILE A 17 10.32 8.60 -5.32
N ALA A 18 11.59 8.88 -5.60
CA ALA A 18 12.00 9.75 -6.70
C ALA A 18 11.62 9.18 -8.08
N ILE A 19 11.77 7.86 -8.30
CA ILE A 19 11.49 7.22 -9.59
C ILE A 19 10.04 7.50 -10.08
N PRO A 20 8.97 7.29 -9.30
CA PRO A 20 7.62 7.60 -9.72
C PRO A 20 7.39 9.10 -9.96
N PHE A 21 8.03 9.99 -9.18
CA PHE A 21 7.95 11.43 -9.39
C PHE A 21 8.55 11.84 -10.74
N PHE A 22 9.76 11.40 -11.03
CA PHE A 22 10.42 11.68 -12.33
C PHE A 22 9.64 11.07 -13.50
N THR A 23 9.08 9.88 -13.31
CA THR A 23 8.25 9.23 -14.34
C THR A 23 6.97 10.02 -14.60
N PHE A 24 6.36 10.59 -13.56
CA PHE A 24 5.19 11.44 -13.68
C PHE A 24 5.52 12.73 -14.43
N GLU A 25 6.61 13.41 -14.08
CA GLU A 25 7.05 14.65 -14.71
C GLU A 25 7.37 14.46 -16.20
N LYS A 26 8.10 13.39 -16.55
CA LYS A 26 8.42 13.07 -17.95
C LYS A 26 7.20 12.86 -18.82
N ARG A 27 6.08 12.40 -18.26
CA ARG A 27 4.82 12.20 -19.00
C ARG A 27 4.06 13.50 -19.28
N LYS A 28 4.58 14.68 -18.89
CA LYS A 28 3.95 15.98 -19.04
C LYS A 28 2.47 15.93 -18.62
N PRO A 29 2.19 15.73 -17.34
CA PRO A 29 0.83 15.55 -16.84
C PRO A 29 -0.02 16.77 -17.18
N LYS A 30 -1.25 16.52 -17.59
CA LYS A 30 -2.22 17.62 -17.80
C LYS A 30 -2.46 18.31 -16.47
N ALA A 31 -2.66 19.65 -16.48
CA ALA A 31 -2.94 20.44 -15.28
C ALA A 31 -4.04 19.83 -14.40
N ARG A 32 -5.05 19.23 -15.00
CA ARG A 32 -6.13 18.52 -14.32
C ARG A 32 -5.61 17.40 -13.41
N HIS A 33 -4.61 16.61 -13.81
CA HIS A 33 -4.06 15.54 -12.98
C HIS A 33 -3.30 16.09 -11.78
N VAL A 34 -2.56 17.18 -11.97
CA VAL A 34 -1.82 17.84 -10.87
C VAL A 34 -2.80 18.40 -9.84
N VAL A 35 -3.86 19.07 -10.29
CA VAL A 35 -4.91 19.60 -9.41
C VAL A 35 -5.60 18.47 -8.64
N MET A 36 -5.90 17.34 -9.29
CA MET A 36 -6.52 16.19 -8.62
C MET A 36 -5.62 15.61 -7.52
N ILE A 37 -4.31 15.46 -7.78
CA ILE A 37 -3.36 15.00 -6.76
C ILE A 37 -3.32 15.97 -5.59
N ALA A 38 -3.25 17.28 -5.85
CA ALA A 38 -3.21 18.30 -4.81
C ALA A 38 -4.48 18.28 -3.94
N VAL A 39 -5.66 18.25 -4.56
CA VAL A 39 -6.95 18.22 -3.86
C VAL A 39 -7.11 16.95 -3.04
N MET A 40 -6.81 15.77 -3.63
CA MET A 40 -6.92 14.51 -2.90
C MET A 40 -5.90 14.40 -1.77
N SER A 41 -4.71 14.94 -1.96
CA SER A 41 -3.70 15.00 -0.89
C SER A 41 -4.16 15.90 0.26
N ALA A 42 -4.67 17.08 -0.04
CA ALA A 42 -5.20 18.01 0.96
C ALA A 42 -6.38 17.39 1.74
N LEU A 43 -7.33 16.77 1.03
CA LEU A 43 -8.46 16.08 1.65
C LEU A 43 -7.99 14.94 2.56
N THR A 44 -7.01 14.16 2.11
CA THR A 44 -6.42 13.06 2.87
C THR A 44 -5.75 13.56 4.15
N VAL A 45 -4.99 14.66 4.06
CA VAL A 45 -4.34 15.28 5.22
C VAL A 45 -5.37 15.75 6.25
N VAL A 46 -6.37 16.51 5.81
CA VAL A 46 -7.42 17.04 6.69
C VAL A 46 -8.18 15.89 7.38
N ALA A 47 -8.61 14.89 6.61
CA ALA A 47 -9.34 13.76 7.16
C ALA A 47 -8.48 12.95 8.16
N ASN A 48 -7.19 12.75 7.85
CA ASN A 48 -6.30 12.01 8.74
C ASN A 48 -6.03 12.77 10.05
N ILE A 49 -5.84 14.09 9.99
CA ILE A 49 -5.60 14.92 11.18
C ILE A 49 -6.87 14.96 12.05
N ILE A 50 -8.03 15.22 11.47
CA ILE A 50 -9.29 15.22 12.22
C ILE A 50 -9.50 13.88 12.93
N CYS A 51 -9.35 12.77 12.20
CA CYS A 51 -9.53 11.45 12.79
C CYS A 51 -8.49 11.14 13.87
N ALA A 52 -7.23 11.51 13.69
CA ALA A 52 -6.18 11.27 14.68
C ALA A 52 -6.48 11.92 16.04
N TYR A 53 -7.14 13.08 16.04
CA TYR A 53 -7.49 13.80 17.27
C TYR A 53 -8.88 13.46 17.83
N THR A 54 -9.77 12.85 17.04
CA THR A 54 -11.15 12.59 17.46
C THR A 54 -11.43 11.11 17.67
N ILE A 55 -11.03 10.27 16.74
CA ILE A 55 -11.33 8.82 16.73
C ILE A 55 -10.06 8.10 16.27
N PRO A 56 -9.63 6.99 16.90
CA PRO A 56 -8.42 6.27 16.51
C PRO A 56 -8.61 5.49 15.18
N ILE A 57 -9.06 6.18 14.13
CA ILE A 57 -9.29 5.63 12.79
C ILE A 57 -8.39 6.37 11.80
N HIS A 58 -7.66 5.63 10.99
CA HIS A 58 -6.81 6.20 9.93
C HIS A 58 -7.58 6.41 8.63
N ALA A 59 -8.45 7.43 8.58
CA ALA A 59 -9.25 7.76 7.39
C ALA A 59 -8.37 8.12 6.18
N GLY A 60 -7.17 8.65 6.40
CA GLY A 60 -6.23 8.99 5.33
C GLY A 60 -5.86 7.79 4.47
N THR A 61 -5.65 6.63 5.06
CA THR A 61 -5.33 5.40 4.31
C THR A 61 -6.45 5.00 3.34
N ALA A 62 -7.71 5.11 3.78
CA ALA A 62 -8.87 4.82 2.93
C ALA A 62 -8.93 5.78 1.73
N LEU A 63 -8.68 7.07 1.94
CA LEU A 63 -8.68 8.07 0.87
C LEU A 63 -7.55 7.86 -0.14
N VAL A 64 -6.36 7.44 0.30
CA VAL A 64 -5.26 7.08 -0.60
C VAL A 64 -5.64 5.89 -1.49
N ILE A 65 -6.25 4.86 -0.91
CA ILE A 65 -6.73 3.68 -1.65
C ILE A 65 -7.81 4.08 -2.64
N ILE A 66 -8.81 4.86 -2.21
CA ILE A 66 -9.88 5.37 -3.10
C ILE A 66 -9.28 6.19 -4.24
N THR A 67 -8.29 7.03 -3.97
CA THR A 67 -7.60 7.81 -5.00
C THR A 67 -6.91 6.91 -6.03
N GLY A 68 -6.23 5.85 -5.57
CA GLY A 68 -5.64 4.85 -6.46
C GLY A 68 -6.67 4.16 -7.35
N ILE A 69 -7.81 3.78 -6.78
CA ILE A 69 -8.92 3.14 -7.49
C ILE A 69 -9.55 4.08 -8.53
N ALA A 70 -9.80 5.33 -8.15
CA ALA A 70 -10.52 6.29 -8.98
C ALA A 70 -9.65 6.91 -10.09
N PHE A 71 -8.39 7.25 -9.78
CA PHE A 71 -7.53 8.04 -10.65
C PHE A 71 -6.28 7.30 -11.14
N GLY A 72 -6.13 6.05 -10.74
CA GLY A 72 -5.06 5.16 -11.18
C GLY A 72 -3.85 5.09 -10.24
N PRO A 73 -2.96 4.11 -10.49
CA PRO A 73 -1.89 3.77 -9.55
C PRO A 73 -0.90 4.91 -9.34
N GLN A 74 -0.58 5.67 -10.37
CA GLN A 74 0.39 6.76 -10.29
C GLN A 74 -0.14 7.92 -9.44
N THR A 75 -1.42 8.28 -9.62
CA THR A 75 -2.09 9.31 -8.81
C THR A 75 -2.22 8.86 -7.36
N GLY A 76 -2.59 7.59 -7.12
CA GLY A 76 -2.65 7.01 -5.78
C GLY A 76 -1.30 7.04 -5.06
N PHE A 77 -0.20 6.71 -5.76
CA PHE A 77 1.15 6.81 -5.21
C PHE A 77 1.48 8.22 -4.75
N LEU A 78 1.36 9.18 -5.66
CA LEU A 78 1.72 10.57 -5.38
C LEU A 78 0.89 11.17 -4.26
N THR A 79 -0.42 10.89 -4.25
CA THR A 79 -1.31 11.29 -3.15
C THR A 79 -0.88 10.68 -1.83
N GLY A 80 -0.55 9.38 -1.78
CA GLY A 80 -0.10 8.71 -0.57
C GLY A 80 1.20 9.31 -0.01
N VAL A 81 2.21 9.49 -0.86
CA VAL A 81 3.50 10.08 -0.48
C VAL A 81 3.35 11.51 0.01
N LEU A 82 2.66 12.36 -0.76
CA LEU A 82 2.50 13.78 -0.44
C LEU A 82 1.65 13.98 0.82
N SER A 83 0.52 13.28 0.93
CA SER A 83 -0.34 13.41 2.10
C SER A 83 0.35 12.97 3.38
N ARG A 84 1.12 11.86 3.34
CA ARG A 84 1.84 11.41 4.53
C ARG A 84 2.96 12.37 4.92
N PHE A 85 3.70 12.88 3.95
CA PHE A 85 4.72 13.90 4.19
C PHE A 85 4.13 15.12 4.91
N VAL A 86 3.00 15.64 4.41
CA VAL A 86 2.34 16.81 5.02
C VAL A 86 1.74 16.47 6.39
N CYS A 87 1.13 15.30 6.56
CA CYS A 87 0.61 14.86 7.87
C CYS A 87 1.69 14.88 8.95
N ASN A 88 2.92 14.47 8.60
CA ASN A 88 4.00 14.39 9.56
C ASN A 88 4.49 15.77 10.06
N PHE A 89 4.20 16.87 9.38
CA PHE A 89 4.42 18.21 9.97
C PHE A 89 3.54 18.47 11.18
N PHE A 90 2.37 17.86 11.24
CA PHE A 90 1.41 18.01 12.35
C PHE A 90 1.58 16.89 13.39
N MET A 91 2.00 15.69 12.98
CA MET A 91 2.09 14.52 13.85
C MET A 91 3.53 14.24 14.33
N GLY A 92 4.51 14.95 13.81
CA GLY A 92 5.92 14.81 14.10
C GLY A 92 6.70 14.18 12.95
N GLN A 93 7.78 14.86 12.55
CA GLN A 93 8.74 14.37 11.55
C GLN A 93 9.83 13.56 12.24
N GLY A 94 10.29 12.49 11.58
CA GLY A 94 11.37 11.66 12.09
C GLY A 94 11.97 10.77 11.02
N VAL A 95 12.89 9.92 11.45
CA VAL A 95 13.55 8.93 10.59
C VAL A 95 12.58 7.89 9.99
N TRP A 96 11.41 7.78 10.57
CA TRP A 96 10.31 6.93 10.09
C TRP A 96 9.53 7.54 8.91
N THR A 97 9.62 8.86 8.69
CA THR A 97 8.85 9.56 7.65
C THR A 97 9.02 8.96 6.24
N PRO A 98 10.24 8.66 5.74
CA PRO A 98 10.39 8.06 4.41
C PRO A 98 9.73 6.68 4.30
N TRP A 99 9.74 5.90 5.39
CA TRP A 99 9.10 4.59 5.44
C TRP A 99 7.59 4.71 5.34
N GLU A 100 7.01 5.62 6.09
CA GLU A 100 5.57 5.88 6.05
C GLU A 100 5.10 6.42 4.70
N MET A 101 5.86 7.33 4.09
CA MET A 101 5.59 7.84 2.75
C MET A 101 5.58 6.71 1.72
N THR A 102 6.58 5.83 1.78
CA THR A 102 6.67 4.67 0.89
C THR A 102 5.50 3.71 1.11
N ALA A 103 5.15 3.42 2.36
CA ALA A 103 4.04 2.53 2.70
C ALA A 103 2.71 3.06 2.16
N TRP A 104 2.40 4.34 2.38
CA TRP A 104 1.18 4.96 1.87
C TRP A 104 1.17 5.04 0.34
N GLY A 105 2.31 5.37 -0.27
CA GLY A 105 2.45 5.35 -1.73
C GLY A 105 2.18 3.96 -2.32
N LEU A 106 2.75 2.91 -1.72
CA LEU A 106 2.53 1.53 -2.17
C LEU A 106 1.06 1.10 -2.04
N LEU A 107 0.38 1.48 -0.96
CA LEU A 107 -1.07 1.20 -0.82
C LEU A 107 -1.87 1.82 -1.97
N GLY A 108 -1.58 3.07 -2.33
CA GLY A 108 -2.21 3.75 -3.46
C GLY A 108 -1.92 3.10 -4.82
N VAL A 109 -0.66 2.69 -5.05
CA VAL A 109 -0.27 1.97 -6.28
C VAL A 109 -1.00 0.64 -6.39
N LEU A 110 -0.98 -0.16 -5.35
CA LEU A 110 -1.57 -1.50 -5.35
C LEU A 110 -3.08 -1.44 -5.54
N ALA A 111 -3.75 -0.49 -4.87
CA ALA A 111 -5.17 -0.26 -5.07
C ALA A 111 -5.48 0.14 -6.53
N GLY A 112 -4.65 1.01 -7.12
CA GLY A 112 -4.79 1.39 -8.51
C GLY A 112 -4.52 0.23 -9.48
N ILE A 113 -3.49 -0.58 -9.23
CA ILE A 113 -3.21 -1.75 -10.06
C ILE A 113 -4.35 -2.78 -9.98
N ALA A 114 -4.90 -2.99 -8.78
CA ALA A 114 -5.94 -3.98 -8.54
C ALA A 114 -7.29 -3.58 -9.15
N PHE A 115 -7.69 -2.31 -9.01
CA PHE A 115 -9.07 -1.89 -9.23
C PHE A 115 -9.25 -0.82 -10.30
N TYR A 116 -8.21 -0.07 -10.68
CA TYR A 116 -8.35 0.97 -11.68
C TYR A 116 -8.61 0.39 -13.06
N LYS A 117 -9.76 0.75 -13.64
CA LYS A 117 -10.14 0.40 -15.02
C LYS A 117 -10.51 1.69 -15.74
N PRO A 118 -9.67 2.17 -16.68
CA PRO A 118 -9.94 3.40 -17.43
C PRO A 118 -11.24 3.36 -18.23
N GLU A 119 -11.69 2.16 -18.59
CA GLU A 119 -12.92 1.94 -19.36
C GLU A 119 -14.20 2.20 -18.54
N LEU A 120 -14.13 2.14 -17.20
CA LEU A 120 -15.29 2.34 -16.33
C LEU A 120 -15.63 3.82 -16.09
N VAL A 121 -14.75 4.73 -16.42
CA VAL A 121 -14.98 6.18 -16.25
C VAL A 121 -15.99 6.73 -17.28
N GLY A 122 -16.25 5.97 -18.35
CA GLY A 122 -17.19 6.35 -19.42
C GLY A 122 -18.50 5.54 -19.48
N TYR A 123 -18.69 4.54 -18.62
CA TYR A 123 -19.76 3.57 -18.76
C TYR A 123 -20.72 3.53 -17.57
N PHE A 124 -21.63 4.50 -17.52
CA PHE A 124 -22.73 4.49 -16.51
C PHE A 124 -24.07 4.04 -17.07
N ASP A 125 -24.14 3.37 -18.23
CA ASP A 125 -25.42 3.20 -18.93
C ASP A 125 -26.04 1.78 -18.94
N ASP A 126 -25.45 0.77 -18.26
CA ASP A 126 -26.13 -0.54 -18.19
C ASP A 126 -26.01 -1.24 -16.82
N LYS A 127 -26.84 -0.73 -15.89
CA LYS A 127 -26.83 -1.15 -14.47
C LYS A 127 -27.25 -2.61 -14.23
N LYS A 128 -28.11 -3.20 -15.06
CA LYS A 128 -28.74 -4.51 -14.73
C LYS A 128 -27.87 -5.72 -15.03
N GLU A 129 -27.10 -5.69 -16.10
CA GLU A 129 -26.22 -6.81 -16.49
C GLU A 129 -24.95 -6.84 -15.65
N ILE A 130 -24.46 -5.66 -15.27
CA ILE A 130 -23.29 -5.49 -14.38
C ILE A 130 -23.56 -6.08 -13.01
N VAL A 131 -24.72 -5.78 -12.40
CA VAL A 131 -25.09 -6.28 -11.06
C VAL A 131 -25.23 -7.81 -11.03
N ARG A 132 -25.73 -8.43 -12.09
CA ARG A 132 -25.90 -9.89 -12.15
C ARG A 132 -24.59 -10.67 -12.37
N LYS A 133 -23.67 -10.12 -13.16
CA LYS A 133 -22.28 -10.63 -13.27
C LYS A 133 -21.49 -10.39 -11.97
N GLN A 134 -21.74 -9.29 -11.29
CA GLN A 134 -21.10 -8.93 -10.04
C GLN A 134 -21.40 -9.90 -8.88
N ALA A 135 -22.65 -10.34 -8.74
CA ALA A 135 -23.04 -11.24 -7.67
C ALA A 135 -22.39 -12.63 -7.77
N ARG A 136 -22.19 -13.16 -8.99
CA ARG A 136 -21.52 -14.45 -9.20
C ARG A 136 -20.00 -14.39 -9.04
N THR A 137 -19.39 -13.23 -9.28
CA THR A 137 -17.93 -13.04 -9.20
C THR A 137 -17.49 -12.64 -7.78
N GLY A 138 -18.43 -12.10 -6.96
CA GLY A 138 -18.11 -11.58 -5.63
C GLY A 138 -17.48 -12.61 -4.69
N LEU A 139 -18.03 -13.84 -4.67
CA LEU A 139 -17.52 -14.89 -3.79
C LEU A 139 -16.13 -15.39 -4.21
N SER A 140 -15.89 -15.57 -5.51
CA SER A 140 -14.58 -15.98 -6.03
C SER A 140 -13.52 -14.89 -5.86
N VAL A 141 -13.91 -13.64 -5.97
CA VAL A 141 -13.02 -12.47 -5.78
C VAL A 141 -12.60 -12.32 -4.33
N MET A 142 -13.47 -12.65 -3.38
CA MET A 142 -13.12 -12.69 -1.95
C MET A 142 -12.20 -13.85 -1.60
N ALA A 143 -12.41 -15.00 -2.21
CA ALA A 143 -11.63 -16.20 -1.92
C ALA A 143 -10.18 -16.10 -2.44
N VAL A 144 -9.96 -15.47 -3.60
CA VAL A 144 -8.63 -15.44 -4.23
C VAL A 144 -7.55 -14.77 -3.36
N PRO A 145 -7.74 -13.56 -2.80
CA PRO A 145 -6.73 -12.95 -1.93
C PRO A 145 -6.43 -13.80 -0.69
N VAL A 146 -7.49 -14.35 -0.08
CA VAL A 146 -7.34 -15.18 1.12
C VAL A 146 -6.59 -16.48 0.79
N VAL A 147 -6.97 -17.15 -0.28
CA VAL A 147 -6.30 -18.38 -0.72
C VAL A 147 -4.84 -18.11 -1.09
N CYS A 148 -4.56 -17.06 -1.86
CA CYS A 148 -3.19 -16.70 -2.23
C CYS A 148 -2.33 -16.38 -1.00
N MET A 149 -2.89 -15.68 -0.02
CA MET A 149 -2.19 -15.36 1.21
C MET A 149 -1.91 -16.62 2.03
N VAL A 150 -2.92 -17.47 2.23
CA VAL A 150 -2.75 -18.74 2.96
C VAL A 150 -1.74 -19.67 2.26
N VAL A 151 -1.83 -19.82 0.94
CA VAL A 151 -0.85 -20.62 0.18
C VAL A 151 0.56 -20.03 0.30
N SER A 152 0.71 -18.73 0.20
CA SER A 152 1.99 -18.05 0.34
C SER A 152 2.59 -18.24 1.74
N GLU A 153 1.78 -18.17 2.80
CA GLU A 153 2.23 -18.43 4.18
C GLU A 153 2.61 -19.90 4.39
N ILE A 154 1.85 -20.84 3.83
CA ILE A 154 2.21 -22.28 3.89
C ILE A 154 3.54 -22.53 3.19
N VAL A 155 3.73 -21.98 1.98
CA VAL A 155 5.00 -22.08 1.25
C VAL A 155 6.13 -21.44 2.05
N GLY A 156 5.89 -20.27 2.63
CA GLY A 156 6.84 -19.58 3.49
C GLY A 156 7.23 -20.39 4.72
N TYR A 157 6.27 -21.05 5.33
CA TYR A 157 6.53 -21.93 6.48
C TYR A 157 7.35 -23.18 6.09
N ILE A 158 7.06 -23.77 4.93
CA ILE A 158 7.86 -24.89 4.39
C ILE A 158 9.30 -24.43 4.13
N VAL A 159 9.48 -23.28 3.47
CA VAL A 159 10.81 -22.70 3.23
C VAL A 159 11.54 -22.42 4.55
N TYR A 160 10.82 -21.94 5.56
CA TYR A 160 11.37 -21.70 6.89
C TYR A 160 11.92 -22.99 7.52
N ILE A 161 11.17 -24.10 7.48
CA ILE A 161 11.61 -25.40 8.04
C ILE A 161 12.95 -25.83 7.44
N PHE A 162 13.16 -25.63 6.13
CA PHE A 162 14.37 -26.05 5.43
C PHE A 162 15.53 -25.05 5.52
N THR A 163 15.28 -23.78 5.82
CA THR A 163 16.28 -22.70 5.73
C THR A 163 16.50 -21.94 7.04
N ALA A 164 15.74 -22.22 8.09
CA ALA A 164 15.86 -21.51 9.36
C ALA A 164 17.18 -21.81 10.07
N LYS A 165 17.81 -20.77 10.58
CA LYS A 165 18.95 -20.87 11.47
C LYS A 165 18.48 -21.02 12.93
N PRO A 166 19.29 -21.63 13.82
CA PRO A 166 18.96 -21.71 15.25
C PRO A 166 18.68 -20.32 15.83
N GLY A 167 17.51 -20.16 16.45
CA GLY A 167 17.06 -18.88 17.05
C GLY A 167 16.22 -17.96 16.15
N GLU A 168 16.08 -18.25 14.86
CA GLU A 168 15.16 -17.52 14.00
C GLU A 168 13.71 -18.00 14.21
N THR A 169 12.75 -17.08 14.15
CA THR A 169 11.31 -17.38 14.21
C THR A 169 10.64 -17.06 12.87
N PHE A 170 9.65 -17.89 12.48
CA PHE A 170 8.87 -17.62 11.28
C PHE A 170 8.01 -16.34 11.42
N PHE A 171 7.56 -16.01 12.62
CA PHE A 171 6.71 -14.85 12.93
C PHE A 171 7.42 -13.49 12.83
N GLY A 172 8.66 -13.45 12.42
CA GLY A 172 9.40 -12.23 12.12
C GLY A 172 9.13 -11.71 10.69
N TRP A 173 10.18 -11.19 10.06
CA TRP A 173 10.11 -10.59 8.72
C TRP A 173 9.61 -11.55 7.63
N ARG A 174 9.79 -12.86 7.81
CA ARG A 174 9.37 -13.89 6.83
C ARG A 174 7.85 -13.93 6.68
N LEU A 175 7.10 -13.84 7.77
CA LEU A 175 5.63 -13.78 7.73
C LEU A 175 5.16 -12.60 6.85
N TYR A 176 5.76 -11.43 7.04
CA TYR A 176 5.40 -10.25 6.25
C TYR A 176 5.82 -10.38 4.79
N ALA A 177 6.99 -10.94 4.52
CA ALA A 177 7.49 -11.14 3.15
C ALA A 177 6.58 -12.08 2.35
N PHE A 178 6.20 -13.22 2.93
CA PHE A 178 5.32 -14.19 2.27
C PHE A 178 3.88 -13.69 2.18
N GLY A 179 3.37 -12.99 3.20
CA GLY A 179 2.08 -12.32 3.15
C GLY A 179 2.01 -11.28 2.04
N LEU A 180 3.05 -10.46 1.90
CA LEU A 180 3.16 -9.50 0.81
C LEU A 180 3.20 -10.19 -0.56
N ALA A 181 3.97 -11.27 -0.71
CA ALA A 181 4.01 -12.05 -1.94
C ALA A 181 2.63 -12.62 -2.30
N GLY A 182 1.89 -13.11 -1.30
CA GLY A 182 0.51 -13.59 -1.49
C GLY A 182 -0.44 -12.50 -1.98
N ILE A 183 -0.33 -11.29 -1.45
CA ILE A 183 -1.13 -10.14 -1.89
C ILE A 183 -0.77 -9.73 -3.32
N ILE A 184 0.52 -9.63 -3.65
CA ILE A 184 0.96 -9.30 -5.01
C ILE A 184 0.44 -10.35 -5.99
N MET A 185 0.55 -11.63 -5.67
CA MET A 185 0.02 -12.72 -6.48
C MET A 185 -1.49 -12.62 -6.66
N ALA A 186 -2.24 -12.33 -5.60
CA ALA A 186 -3.68 -12.13 -5.66
C ALA A 186 -4.05 -10.95 -6.59
N VAL A 187 -3.36 -9.81 -6.45
CA VAL A 187 -3.57 -8.63 -7.29
C VAL A 187 -3.32 -8.95 -8.77
N LEU A 188 -2.23 -9.66 -9.07
CA LEU A 188 -1.89 -10.06 -10.45
C LEU A 188 -2.94 -10.99 -11.05
N LEU A 189 -3.38 -12.00 -10.29
CA LEU A 189 -4.41 -12.96 -10.73
C LEU A 189 -5.76 -12.30 -10.95
N MET A 190 -6.08 -11.30 -10.15
CA MET A 190 -7.38 -10.64 -10.16
C MET A 190 -7.47 -9.47 -11.14
N ARG A 191 -6.33 -8.89 -11.60
CA ARG A 191 -6.29 -7.67 -12.44
C ARG A 191 -7.21 -7.71 -13.66
N SER A 192 -7.46 -8.86 -14.25
CA SER A 192 -8.27 -9.01 -15.46
C SER A 192 -9.77 -9.17 -15.20
N ARG A 193 -10.21 -9.39 -13.95
CA ARG A 193 -11.58 -9.88 -13.66
C ARG A 193 -12.28 -9.26 -12.45
N ILE A 194 -11.71 -8.25 -11.78
CA ILE A 194 -12.26 -7.77 -10.50
C ILE A 194 -13.38 -6.75 -10.71
N PRO A 195 -14.59 -7.00 -10.24
CA PRO A 195 -15.55 -5.94 -9.97
C PRO A 195 -15.12 -5.16 -8.74
N CYS A 196 -15.12 -3.83 -8.84
CA CYS A 196 -14.85 -2.94 -7.71
C CYS A 196 -16.08 -2.91 -6.78
N ASN A 197 -16.22 -3.92 -5.92
CA ASN A 197 -17.29 -4.00 -4.93
C ASN A 197 -16.78 -3.49 -3.59
N PHE A 198 -17.67 -2.87 -2.82
CA PHE A 198 -17.39 -2.40 -1.46
C PHE A 198 -16.69 -3.46 -0.61
N ILE A 199 -17.19 -4.68 -0.60
CA ILE A 199 -16.64 -5.79 0.18
C ILE A 199 -15.21 -6.14 -0.28
N THR A 200 -14.97 -6.21 -1.58
CA THR A 200 -13.65 -6.53 -2.15
C THR A 200 -12.63 -5.46 -1.81
N VAL A 201 -13.02 -4.19 -1.92
CA VAL A 201 -12.16 -3.06 -1.56
C VAL A 201 -11.86 -3.06 -0.06
N THR A 202 -12.86 -3.36 0.78
CA THR A 202 -12.68 -3.42 2.24
C THR A 202 -11.70 -4.53 2.64
N ILE A 203 -11.86 -5.74 2.10
CA ILE A 203 -10.94 -6.85 2.36
C ILE A 203 -9.53 -6.55 1.85
N PHE A 204 -9.42 -6.04 0.62
CA PHE A 204 -8.13 -5.63 0.06
C PHE A 204 -7.46 -4.58 0.94
N THR A 205 -8.21 -3.56 1.38
CA THR A 205 -7.71 -2.51 2.27
C THR A 205 -7.18 -3.10 3.57
N PHE A 206 -7.97 -3.95 4.22
CA PHE A 206 -7.59 -4.58 5.48
C PHE A 206 -6.29 -5.38 5.35
N ILE A 207 -6.22 -6.28 4.37
CA ILE A 207 -5.04 -7.12 4.13
C ILE A 207 -3.83 -6.25 3.74
N SER A 208 -4.00 -5.30 2.84
CA SER A 208 -2.91 -4.44 2.36
C SER A 208 -2.36 -3.56 3.48
N VAL A 209 -3.22 -2.98 4.31
CA VAL A 209 -2.78 -2.17 5.46
C VAL A 209 -2.04 -3.05 6.47
N PHE A 210 -2.60 -4.20 6.84
CA PHE A 210 -1.98 -5.07 7.82
C PHE A 210 -0.61 -5.58 7.35
N VAL A 211 -0.49 -6.07 6.13
CA VAL A 211 0.75 -6.69 5.63
C VAL A 211 1.74 -5.66 5.11
N ILE A 212 1.29 -4.69 4.29
CA ILE A 212 2.21 -3.75 3.65
C ILE A 212 2.62 -2.66 4.63
N TYR A 213 1.66 -1.94 5.20
CA TYR A 213 1.98 -0.87 6.15
C TYR A 213 2.62 -1.44 7.41
N GLY A 214 2.03 -2.46 8.01
CA GLY A 214 2.57 -3.14 9.19
C GLY A 214 3.94 -3.76 8.93
N GLY A 215 4.14 -4.43 7.78
CA GLY A 215 5.42 -5.02 7.38
C GLY A 215 6.52 -3.98 7.20
N ILE A 216 6.24 -2.91 6.46
CA ILE A 216 7.20 -1.82 6.23
C ILE A 216 7.56 -1.13 7.56
N MET A 217 6.58 -0.85 8.40
CA MET A 217 6.83 -0.20 9.69
C MET A 217 7.59 -1.08 10.67
N ASN A 218 7.37 -2.40 10.65
CA ASN A 218 8.15 -3.33 11.46
C ASN A 218 9.62 -3.43 10.99
N ILE A 219 9.86 -3.45 9.67
CA ILE A 219 11.21 -3.39 9.11
C ILE A 219 11.89 -2.07 9.52
N ALA A 220 11.18 -0.95 9.42
CA ALA A 220 11.66 0.35 9.85
C ALA A 220 12.04 0.35 11.34
N ALA A 221 11.20 -0.20 12.20
CA ALA A 221 11.44 -0.31 13.63
C ALA A 221 12.68 -1.18 13.94
N MET A 222 12.84 -2.31 13.25
CA MET A 222 14.03 -3.15 13.39
C MET A 222 15.31 -2.41 13.00
N MET A 223 15.28 -1.68 11.86
CA MET A 223 16.45 -0.93 11.41
C MET A 223 16.79 0.26 12.32
N MET A 224 15.79 0.93 12.85
CA MET A 224 15.99 2.01 13.83
C MET A 224 16.55 1.47 15.15
N ASN A 225 16.05 0.33 15.63
CA ASN A 225 16.49 -0.25 16.90
C ASN A 225 17.92 -0.82 16.84
N SER A 226 18.32 -1.41 15.72
CA SER A 226 19.70 -1.90 15.54
C SER A 226 20.73 -0.78 15.57
N THR A 227 20.34 0.44 15.17
CA THR A 227 21.24 1.60 15.18
C THR A 227 21.47 2.13 16.61
N TYR A 228 20.51 1.93 17.53
CA TYR A 228 20.67 2.33 18.94
C TYR A 228 21.48 1.33 19.76
N THR A 229 21.48 0.04 19.41
CA THR A 229 22.24 -0.99 20.11
C THR A 229 23.74 -1.00 19.75
N ASP A 230 24.11 -0.53 18.55
CA ASP A 230 25.51 -0.43 18.11
C ASP A 230 26.22 0.84 18.59
N SER A 231 25.51 1.79 19.20
CA SER A 231 26.04 3.07 19.70
C SER A 231 26.24 3.11 21.23
N GLY A 232 26.02 2.03 21.93
CA GLY A 232 26.29 1.81 23.35
C GLY A 232 27.40 0.79 23.54
#